data_22d8e7ccf2890cd42ece8a40d976035f
#
_entry.id   22d8e7ccf2890cd42ece8a40d976035f
#
_cell.length_a   1.000
_cell.length_b   1.000
_cell.length_c   1.000
_cell.angle_alpha   90.00
_cell.angle_beta   90.00
_cell.angle_gamma   90.00
#
_symmetry.space_group_name_H-M   'P 1'
#
loop_
_entity.id
_entity.type
_entity.pdbx_description
1 polymer ?
#
loop_
_entity_poly.entity_id
_entity_poly.type
_entity_poly.pdbx_seq_one_letter_code
_entity_poly.pdbx_strand_id
1 'polypeptide(L)'
;MNTGNNYAFPIVSTASNEEIKANYWKCLYTSADKKMLQYWVILPNRVKPAELTPQHLPEVGLTNLGRYATDDAQPYMEVWAAYERCQWEMNPSDWLFNKLELMGEKVLNQRLIAHPSGSGLFADVLTLKTHSSGDEVISRYTVQKDYNPQEGGGNYFLIKAACAARDYPALANDIYFTVVNWDLLHRSNLVLAELLKTVNLSAKNSSGFKVPESWQVNPLTETRLVVEHSFDGINYGVINLCFFSQEMLFTAQDVFSVSIKRFHDREPAVTLKTEALATIPNEFNPSLGKTLWTCRGEMFSAEEEMLAVYQCYIFSVGKVWCYAEQIGRHRNYHDYHFEANKRCLEIILSTFHIENV
;
A
#
# COMPACT_ATOMS: atom_id res chain seq x y z
N MET A 1 -5.47 30.79 17.22
CA MET A 1 -4.07 30.83 16.77
C MET A 1 -3.54 29.41 16.85
N ASN A 2 -3.49 28.70 15.72
CA ASN A 2 -2.92 27.35 15.70
C ASN A 2 -1.40 27.51 15.62
N THR A 3 -0.73 27.41 16.75
CA THR A 3 0.72 27.13 16.80
C THR A 3 0.89 25.66 16.40
N GLY A 4 0.95 25.39 15.09
CA GLY A 4 1.26 24.06 14.61
C GLY A 4 2.65 23.66 15.15
N ASN A 5 2.70 22.77 16.11
CA ASN A 5 3.94 22.15 16.55
C ASN A 5 4.57 21.46 15.35
N ASN A 6 5.61 22.07 14.80
CA ASN A 6 6.33 21.52 13.64
C ASN A 6 7.32 20.48 14.16
N TYR A 7 6.85 19.23 14.31
CA TYR A 7 7.68 18.12 14.76
C TYR A 7 8.72 17.78 13.68
N ALA A 8 9.98 17.65 14.08
CA ALA A 8 11.05 17.25 13.18
C ALA A 8 10.78 15.88 12.55
N PHE A 9 11.12 15.74 11.27
CA PHE A 9 11.03 14.47 10.55
C PHE A 9 12.39 14.13 9.93
N PRO A 10 13.36 13.62 10.74
CA PRO A 10 14.67 13.24 10.25
C PRO A 10 14.55 12.17 9.15
N ILE A 11 15.26 12.34 8.04
CA ILE A 11 15.32 11.38 6.91
C ILE A 11 16.73 10.84 6.68
N VAL A 12 17.70 11.36 7.41
CA VAL A 12 19.10 10.94 7.42
C VAL A 12 19.57 10.89 8.86
N SER A 13 20.36 9.89 9.21
CA SER A 13 21.03 9.83 10.50
C SER A 13 22.14 10.88 10.56
N THR A 14 22.21 11.61 11.64
CA THR A 14 23.31 12.54 11.94
C THR A 14 24.40 11.89 12.81
N ALA A 15 24.18 10.67 13.32
CA ALA A 15 25.12 9.96 14.16
C ALA A 15 26.30 9.41 13.35
N SER A 16 27.51 9.59 13.85
CA SER A 16 28.72 8.98 13.33
C SER A 16 28.76 7.46 13.59
N ASN A 17 29.60 6.74 12.89
CA ASN A 17 29.77 5.30 13.12
C ASN A 17 30.24 4.96 14.55
N GLU A 18 31.06 5.83 15.16
CA GLU A 18 31.51 5.71 16.54
C GLU A 18 30.36 5.90 17.52
N GLU A 19 29.52 6.91 17.32
CA GLU A 19 28.33 7.16 18.13
C GLU A 19 27.31 6.03 18.00
N ILE A 20 27.11 5.48 16.79
CA ILE A 20 26.21 4.33 16.60
C ILE A 20 26.73 3.13 17.40
N LYS A 21 28.02 2.79 17.32
CA LYS A 21 28.61 1.68 18.07
C LYS A 21 28.56 1.88 19.59
N ALA A 22 28.67 3.13 20.05
CA ALA A 22 28.64 3.46 21.47
C ALA A 22 27.24 3.47 22.07
N ASN A 23 26.23 3.91 21.30
CA ASN A 23 24.91 4.25 21.82
C ASN A 23 23.80 3.29 21.41
N TYR A 24 24.09 2.33 20.50
CA TYR A 24 23.07 1.41 20.00
C TYR A 24 23.56 -0.03 20.02
N TRP A 25 22.61 -0.95 20.06
CA TRP A 25 22.86 -2.38 19.99
C TRP A 25 21.88 -3.07 19.03
N LYS A 26 22.29 -4.20 18.47
CA LYS A 26 21.45 -5.01 17.57
C LYS A 26 20.71 -6.06 18.39
N CYS A 27 19.40 -5.97 18.44
CA CYS A 27 18.52 -6.98 18.99
C CYS A 27 18.13 -7.99 17.92
N LEU A 28 18.22 -9.28 18.24
CA LEU A 28 17.75 -10.37 17.40
C LEU A 28 16.54 -11.01 18.05
N TYR A 29 15.40 -11.01 17.36
CA TYR A 29 14.20 -11.71 17.77
C TYR A 29 14.14 -13.06 17.05
N THR A 30 14.44 -14.15 17.74
CA THR A 30 14.51 -15.52 17.22
C THR A 30 13.56 -16.49 17.90
N SER A 31 12.73 -16.00 18.84
CA SER A 31 11.84 -16.83 19.66
C SER A 31 10.56 -17.26 18.94
N ALA A 32 10.27 -16.71 17.75
CA ALA A 32 9.11 -17.13 16.99
C ALA A 32 9.31 -18.57 16.45
N ASP A 33 8.32 -19.43 16.65
CA ASP A 33 8.30 -20.79 16.10
C ASP A 33 8.38 -20.77 14.56
N LYS A 34 7.78 -19.77 13.94
CA LYS A 34 7.84 -19.52 12.49
C LYS A 34 9.04 -18.66 12.15
N LYS A 35 10.04 -19.23 11.49
CA LYS A 35 11.27 -18.52 11.08
C LYS A 35 11.02 -17.23 10.29
N MET A 36 9.96 -17.19 9.48
CA MET A 36 9.57 -16.02 8.70
C MET A 36 9.16 -14.81 9.54
N LEU A 37 8.88 -15.01 10.85
CA LEU A 37 8.52 -13.93 11.79
C LEU A 37 9.74 -13.45 12.59
N GLN A 38 10.91 -14.02 12.35
CA GLN A 38 12.14 -13.63 13.03
C GLN A 38 12.74 -12.38 12.38
N TYR A 39 13.20 -11.45 13.20
CA TYR A 39 13.73 -10.17 12.74
C TYR A 39 14.90 -9.68 13.59
N TRP A 40 15.57 -8.67 13.12
CA TRP A 40 16.50 -7.87 13.91
C TRP A 40 16.10 -6.40 13.88
N VAL A 41 16.46 -5.68 14.93
CA VAL A 41 16.26 -4.23 15.04
C VAL A 41 17.42 -3.59 15.78
N ILE A 42 17.79 -2.37 15.39
CA ILE A 42 18.78 -1.58 16.12
C ILE A 42 18.04 -0.71 17.14
N LEU A 43 18.46 -0.80 18.39
CA LEU A 43 17.84 -0.13 19.52
C LEU A 43 18.88 0.74 20.25
N PRO A 44 18.50 1.92 20.79
CA PRO A 44 19.34 2.64 21.73
C PRO A 44 19.70 1.76 22.94
N ASN A 45 20.90 1.91 23.49
CA ASN A 45 21.39 1.09 24.61
C ASN A 45 20.47 1.11 25.84
N ARG A 46 19.70 2.18 26.04
CA ARG A 46 18.73 2.34 27.11
C ARG A 46 17.40 1.61 26.87
N VAL A 47 17.13 1.18 25.64
CA VAL A 47 15.89 0.47 25.28
C VAL A 47 16.17 -1.03 25.37
N LYS A 48 15.38 -1.75 26.17
CA LYS A 48 15.53 -3.17 26.47
C LYS A 48 14.26 -3.95 26.14
N PRO A 49 14.34 -5.27 25.93
CA PRO A 49 13.15 -6.10 25.81
C PRO A 49 12.24 -5.91 27.02
N ALA A 50 10.96 -5.71 26.75
CA ALA A 50 9.93 -5.53 27.76
C ALA A 50 8.85 -6.60 27.61
N GLU A 51 8.11 -6.85 28.68
CA GLU A 51 7.06 -7.86 28.67
C GLU A 51 5.94 -7.47 27.68
N LEU A 52 5.50 -8.45 26.89
CA LEU A 52 4.32 -8.33 26.02
C LEU A 52 3.09 -8.49 26.89
N THR A 53 2.30 -7.44 27.02
CA THR A 53 1.01 -7.52 27.71
C THR A 53 -0.12 -7.83 26.72
N PRO A 54 -1.17 -8.60 27.13
CA PRO A 54 -2.24 -9.02 26.22
C PRO A 54 -3.09 -7.91 25.61
N GLN A 55 -2.93 -6.68 26.07
CA GLN A 55 -3.79 -5.53 25.73
C GLN A 55 -3.49 -4.87 24.37
N HIS A 56 -2.63 -5.47 23.54
CA HIS A 56 -2.06 -4.77 22.39
C HIS A 56 -2.72 -5.16 21.08
N LEU A 57 -3.49 -4.25 20.53
CA LEU A 57 -3.98 -4.15 19.14
C LEU A 57 -4.86 -5.31 18.60
N PRO A 58 -5.64 -6.07 19.40
CA PRO A 58 -6.55 -7.07 18.84
C PRO A 58 -7.61 -6.44 17.92
N GLU A 59 -7.97 -5.18 18.17
CA GLU A 59 -9.02 -4.47 17.41
C GLU A 59 -8.62 -4.14 15.96
N VAL A 60 -7.31 -4.04 15.68
CA VAL A 60 -6.81 -3.72 14.34
C VAL A 60 -6.18 -4.92 13.62
N GLY A 61 -6.35 -6.13 14.14
CA GLY A 61 -5.88 -7.36 13.52
C GLY A 61 -4.37 -7.59 13.58
N LEU A 62 -3.61 -6.79 14.34
CA LEU A 62 -2.16 -6.94 14.47
C LEU A 62 -1.79 -7.98 15.53
N THR A 63 -0.77 -8.77 15.25
CA THR A 63 -0.12 -9.66 16.22
C THR A 63 1.23 -9.07 16.62
N ASN A 64 1.42 -8.89 17.93
CA ASN A 64 2.70 -8.40 18.46
C ASN A 64 3.76 -9.48 18.43
N LEU A 65 4.94 -9.13 17.92
CA LEU A 65 6.14 -9.98 17.94
C LEU A 65 7.07 -9.61 19.09
N GLY A 66 7.28 -8.33 19.32
CA GLY A 66 8.17 -7.85 20.35
C GLY A 66 7.83 -6.46 20.86
N ARG A 67 8.14 -6.24 22.13
CA ARG A 67 8.07 -4.94 22.79
C ARG A 67 9.40 -4.62 23.43
N TYR A 68 9.83 -3.37 23.30
CA TYR A 68 11.05 -2.84 23.89
C TYR A 68 10.74 -1.47 24.49
N ALA A 69 11.31 -1.17 25.63
CA ALA A 69 11.08 0.11 26.29
C ALA A 69 12.34 0.58 27.03
N THR A 70 12.43 1.87 27.24
CA THR A 70 13.38 2.37 28.25
C THR A 70 12.88 1.96 29.62
N ASP A 71 13.80 1.55 30.50
CA ASP A 71 13.49 1.42 31.92
C ASP A 71 12.97 2.78 32.45
N ASP A 72 12.74 2.94 33.74
CA ASP A 72 12.13 4.13 34.37
C ASP A 72 12.85 5.48 34.07
N ALA A 73 13.79 5.48 33.13
CA ALA A 73 14.56 6.66 32.72
C ALA A 73 13.74 7.59 31.82
N GLN A 74 13.82 8.87 32.07
CA GLN A 74 13.28 9.92 31.21
C GLN A 74 14.36 10.42 30.24
N PRO A 75 14.05 10.69 28.98
CA PRO A 75 12.74 10.57 28.34
C PRO A 75 12.39 9.10 28.00
N TYR A 76 11.12 8.75 28.19
CA TYR A 76 10.62 7.39 27.92
C TYR A 76 10.39 7.18 26.42
N MET A 77 10.87 6.05 25.91
CA MET A 77 10.69 5.60 24.55
C MET A 77 10.22 4.15 24.54
N GLU A 78 9.29 3.84 23.69
CA GLU A 78 8.75 2.49 23.49
C GLU A 78 8.84 2.09 22.02
N VAL A 79 9.20 0.83 21.75
CA VAL A 79 9.33 0.27 20.42
C VAL A 79 8.50 -1.02 20.33
N TRP A 80 7.77 -1.18 19.24
CA TRP A 80 6.91 -2.31 18.97
C TRP A 80 7.23 -2.91 17.60
N ALA A 81 7.30 -4.23 17.55
CA ALA A 81 7.28 -5.00 16.31
C ALA A 81 5.97 -5.78 16.25
N ALA A 82 5.24 -5.64 15.16
CA ALA A 82 3.99 -6.34 14.94
C ALA A 82 3.83 -6.75 13.48
N TYR A 83 2.95 -7.71 13.23
CA TYR A 83 2.62 -8.16 11.89
C TYR A 83 1.14 -8.54 11.77
N GLU A 84 0.69 -8.62 10.54
CA GLU A 84 -0.57 -9.23 10.16
C GLU A 84 -0.35 -10.09 8.93
N ARG A 85 -0.99 -11.26 8.91
CA ARG A 85 -1.09 -12.06 7.69
C ARG A 85 -2.27 -11.58 6.88
N CYS A 86 -2.00 -11.25 5.62
CA CYS A 86 -3.05 -10.87 4.67
C CYS A 86 -2.91 -11.70 3.39
N GLN A 87 -4.03 -12.20 2.88
CA GLN A 87 -4.03 -13.04 1.68
C GLN A 87 -3.89 -12.24 0.37
N TRP A 88 -4.10 -10.93 0.41
CA TRP A 88 -4.13 -10.07 -0.77
C TRP A 88 -2.80 -9.39 -1.02
N GLU A 89 -2.44 -9.26 -2.30
CA GLU A 89 -1.35 -8.39 -2.71
C GLU A 89 -1.79 -6.93 -2.63
N MET A 90 -1.09 -6.14 -1.82
CA MET A 90 -1.28 -4.69 -1.71
C MET A 90 0.05 -4.00 -1.42
N ASN A 91 0.10 -2.69 -1.57
CA ASN A 91 1.27 -1.92 -1.14
C ASN A 91 1.37 -1.94 0.39
N PRO A 92 2.56 -2.19 0.96
CA PRO A 92 2.77 -2.08 2.40
C PRO A 92 2.38 -0.71 2.96
N SER A 93 2.59 0.37 2.20
CA SER A 93 2.14 1.72 2.57
C SER A 93 0.62 1.81 2.71
N ASP A 94 -0.13 1.27 1.75
CA ASP A 94 -1.59 1.31 1.77
C ASP A 94 -2.14 0.50 2.95
N TRP A 95 -1.55 -0.67 3.23
CA TRP A 95 -1.85 -1.45 4.44
C TRP A 95 -1.58 -0.66 5.72
N LEU A 96 -0.42 0.01 5.83
CA LEU A 96 -0.09 0.80 7.01
C LEU A 96 -1.09 1.95 7.20
N PHE A 97 -1.44 2.70 6.15
CA PHE A 97 -2.39 3.79 6.27
C PHE A 97 -3.78 3.33 6.71
N ASN A 98 -4.24 2.17 6.23
CA ASN A 98 -5.47 1.55 6.71
C ASN A 98 -5.39 1.26 8.23
N LYS A 99 -4.26 0.70 8.71
CA LYS A 99 -4.05 0.47 10.15
C LYS A 99 -4.00 1.76 10.96
N LEU A 100 -3.29 2.78 10.48
CA LEU A 100 -3.20 4.07 11.18
C LEU A 100 -4.57 4.74 11.34
N GLU A 101 -5.42 4.64 10.32
CA GLU A 101 -6.78 5.15 10.36
C GLU A 101 -7.63 4.40 11.40
N LEU A 102 -7.60 3.06 11.40
CA LEU A 102 -8.27 2.21 12.40
C LEU A 102 -7.77 2.49 13.83
N MET A 103 -6.50 2.81 14.00
CA MET A 103 -5.92 3.16 15.31
C MET A 103 -6.22 4.60 15.74
N GLY A 104 -6.86 5.42 14.89
CA GLY A 104 -7.11 6.84 15.14
C GLY A 104 -5.83 7.69 15.19
N GLU A 105 -4.80 7.28 14.47
CA GLU A 105 -3.53 8.00 14.38
C GLU A 105 -3.61 9.12 13.34
N LYS A 106 -3.29 10.34 13.74
CA LYS A 106 -3.21 11.49 12.81
C LYS A 106 -1.85 11.55 12.16
N VAL A 107 -1.77 11.40 10.85
CA VAL A 107 -0.52 11.54 10.11
C VAL A 107 -0.06 12.99 10.12
N LEU A 108 1.16 13.23 10.57
CA LEU A 108 1.84 14.53 10.60
C LEU A 108 2.79 14.70 9.42
N ASN A 109 3.54 13.65 9.11
CA ASN A 109 4.49 13.62 8.00
C ASN A 109 4.65 12.20 7.48
N GLN A 110 5.02 12.06 6.20
CA GLN A 110 5.21 10.77 5.56
C GLN A 110 6.23 10.83 4.44
N ARG A 111 6.88 9.69 4.21
CA ARG A 111 7.73 9.44 3.04
C ARG A 111 7.36 8.10 2.44
N LEU A 112 6.98 8.11 1.16
CA LEU A 112 6.78 6.89 0.39
C LEU A 112 8.10 6.50 -0.27
N ILE A 113 8.41 5.21 -0.24
CA ILE A 113 9.67 4.65 -0.73
C ILE A 113 9.34 3.53 -1.70
N ALA A 114 9.66 3.73 -2.99
CA ALA A 114 9.53 2.68 -3.97
C ALA A 114 10.61 1.60 -3.72
N HIS A 115 10.20 0.34 -3.65
CA HIS A 115 11.16 -0.75 -3.52
C HIS A 115 11.86 -0.98 -4.87
N PRO A 116 13.20 -1.17 -4.89
CA PRO A 116 13.94 -1.35 -6.13
C PRO A 116 13.49 -2.54 -6.99
N SER A 117 12.93 -3.57 -6.37
CA SER A 117 12.39 -4.76 -7.08
C SER A 117 11.00 -4.54 -7.71
N GLY A 118 10.40 -3.34 -7.57
CA GLY A 118 9.02 -3.10 -8.00
C GLY A 118 7.95 -3.77 -7.13
N SER A 119 8.32 -4.29 -5.96
CA SER A 119 7.40 -5.00 -5.04
C SER A 119 6.34 -4.11 -4.39
N GLY A 120 6.36 -2.82 -4.60
CA GLY A 120 5.37 -1.88 -4.11
C GLY A 120 5.98 -0.65 -3.44
N LEU A 121 5.10 0.14 -2.82
CA LEU A 121 5.44 1.33 -2.05
C LEU A 121 5.48 0.99 -0.57
N PHE A 122 6.61 1.31 0.06
CA PHE A 122 6.80 1.28 1.51
C PHE A 122 6.58 2.68 2.09
N ALA A 123 6.36 2.76 3.37
CA ALA A 123 6.14 4.03 4.03
C ALA A 123 7.00 4.18 5.28
N ASP A 124 7.39 5.42 5.55
CA ASP A 124 7.97 5.93 6.78
C ASP A 124 7.07 7.09 7.21
N VAL A 125 6.35 6.93 8.33
CA VAL A 125 5.23 7.79 8.70
C VAL A 125 5.38 8.26 10.15
N LEU A 126 5.24 9.56 10.36
CA LEU A 126 5.16 10.20 11.68
C LEU A 126 3.70 10.53 11.98
N THR A 127 3.24 10.16 13.16
CA THR A 127 1.86 10.38 13.59
C THR A 127 1.79 11.04 14.96
N LEU A 128 0.61 11.57 15.24
CA LEU A 128 0.20 12.07 16.55
C LEU A 128 -1.10 11.37 16.95
N LYS A 129 -1.12 10.86 18.17
CA LYS A 129 -2.34 10.38 18.82
C LYS A 129 -2.58 11.12 20.11
N THR A 130 -3.79 11.67 20.25
CA THR A 130 -4.25 12.29 21.50
C THR A 130 -5.12 11.27 22.24
N HIS A 131 -4.72 10.88 23.45
CA HIS A 131 -5.51 9.99 24.30
C HIS A 131 -6.67 10.74 24.96
N SER A 132 -7.64 10.00 25.46
CA SER A 132 -8.79 10.56 26.21
C SER A 132 -8.38 11.34 27.47
N SER A 133 -7.21 11.04 28.04
CA SER A 133 -6.58 11.79 29.13
C SER A 133 -6.06 13.18 28.70
N GLY A 134 -5.99 13.46 27.41
CA GLY A 134 -5.35 14.66 26.86
C GLY A 134 -3.83 14.50 26.60
N ASP A 135 -3.25 13.35 26.92
CA ASP A 135 -1.85 13.07 26.65
C ASP A 135 -1.63 12.88 25.15
N GLU A 136 -0.60 13.53 24.61
CA GLU A 136 -0.21 13.42 23.22
C GLU A 136 1.01 12.50 23.08
N VAL A 137 0.91 11.54 22.16
CA VAL A 137 1.97 10.59 21.80
C VAL A 137 2.35 10.79 20.35
N ILE A 138 3.64 10.97 20.10
CA ILE A 138 4.24 10.91 18.76
C ILE A 138 4.73 9.50 18.52
N SER A 139 4.35 8.96 17.37
CA SER A 139 4.80 7.65 16.91
C SER A 139 5.39 7.73 15.51
N ARG A 140 6.41 6.95 15.24
CA ARG A 140 6.96 6.77 13.90
C ARG A 140 6.91 5.31 13.51
N TYR A 141 6.52 5.06 12.27
CA TYR A 141 6.29 3.73 11.72
C TYR A 141 7.10 3.52 10.46
N THR A 142 7.65 2.34 10.31
CA THR A 142 8.05 1.82 8.99
C THR A 142 7.45 0.45 8.78
N VAL A 143 7.30 0.06 7.52
CA VAL A 143 6.56 -1.13 7.13
C VAL A 143 7.38 -1.97 6.15
N GLN A 144 7.24 -3.28 6.24
CA GLN A 144 7.77 -4.25 5.29
C GLN A 144 6.72 -5.29 4.95
N LYS A 145 6.93 -6.02 3.85
CA LYS A 145 6.11 -7.14 3.42
C LYS A 145 7.01 -8.30 3.01
N ASP A 146 6.58 -9.50 3.31
CA ASP A 146 7.23 -10.73 2.85
C ASP A 146 6.18 -11.78 2.49
N TYR A 147 6.46 -12.62 1.49
CA TYR A 147 5.57 -13.72 1.11
C TYR A 147 5.57 -14.81 2.18
N ASN A 148 4.41 -15.40 2.43
CA ASN A 148 4.27 -16.55 3.34
C ASN A 148 4.19 -17.87 2.54
N PRO A 149 5.29 -18.60 2.37
CA PRO A 149 5.30 -19.82 1.55
C PRO A 149 4.54 -20.99 2.17
N GLN A 150 4.22 -20.96 3.46
CA GLN A 150 3.54 -22.04 4.16
C GLN A 150 2.02 -21.96 4.04
N GLU A 151 1.50 -20.75 4.09
CA GLU A 151 0.05 -20.53 4.19
C GLU A 151 -0.48 -19.71 3.00
N GLY A 152 0.40 -19.24 2.11
CA GLY A 152 0.08 -18.28 1.05
C GLY A 152 -0.21 -16.88 1.59
N GLY A 153 -0.31 -15.91 0.69
CA GLY A 153 -0.50 -14.51 1.06
C GLY A 153 0.79 -13.85 1.54
N GLY A 154 0.67 -12.66 2.11
CA GLY A 154 1.78 -11.89 2.65
C GLY A 154 1.71 -11.73 4.17
N ASN A 155 2.88 -11.68 4.78
CA ASN A 155 3.04 -11.14 6.12
C ASN A 155 3.42 -9.67 5.97
N TYR A 156 2.60 -8.79 6.51
CA TYR A 156 2.83 -7.35 6.56
C TYR A 156 3.34 -7.00 7.94
N PHE A 157 4.51 -6.38 8.02
CA PHE A 157 5.20 -6.09 9.26
C PHE A 157 5.30 -4.59 9.47
N LEU A 158 5.23 -4.15 10.70
CA LEU A 158 5.58 -2.80 11.10
C LEU A 158 6.53 -2.80 12.29
N ILE A 159 7.39 -1.79 12.32
CA ILE A 159 8.07 -1.31 13.53
C ILE A 159 7.49 0.06 13.86
N LYS A 160 7.08 0.22 15.11
CA LYS A 160 6.63 1.47 15.70
C LYS A 160 7.61 1.89 16.79
N ALA A 161 8.05 3.15 16.79
CA ALA A 161 8.72 3.74 17.94
C ALA A 161 7.94 4.97 18.39
N ALA A 162 7.70 5.11 19.69
CA ALA A 162 6.81 6.11 20.25
C ALA A 162 7.36 6.74 21.54
N CYS A 163 6.96 7.98 21.79
CA CYS A 163 7.22 8.71 23.03
C CYS A 163 6.14 9.76 23.28
N ALA A 164 6.12 10.35 24.50
CA ALA A 164 5.31 11.53 24.75
C ALA A 164 5.72 12.68 23.82
N ALA A 165 4.76 13.45 23.32
CA ALA A 165 5.02 14.52 22.35
C ALA A 165 6.02 15.57 22.86
N ARG A 166 6.02 15.86 24.16
CA ARG A 166 6.98 16.76 24.81
C ARG A 166 8.43 16.28 24.77
N ASP A 167 8.63 14.95 24.71
CA ASP A 167 9.95 14.32 24.74
C ASP A 167 10.50 14.07 23.31
N TYR A 168 9.63 14.15 22.30
CA TYR A 168 9.98 13.86 20.93
C TYR A 168 11.17 14.67 20.38
N PRO A 169 11.33 15.99 20.67
CA PRO A 169 12.49 16.74 20.17
C PRO A 169 13.84 16.14 20.57
N ALA A 170 13.92 15.55 21.77
CA ALA A 170 15.14 14.89 22.27
C ALA A 170 15.31 13.46 21.69
N LEU A 171 14.23 12.82 21.25
CA LEU A 171 14.21 11.42 20.83
C LEU A 171 14.07 11.23 19.30
N ALA A 172 13.84 12.30 18.54
CA ALA A 172 13.52 12.22 17.11
C ALA A 172 14.54 11.41 16.29
N ASN A 173 15.84 11.57 16.59
CA ASN A 173 16.92 10.84 15.90
C ASN A 173 16.96 9.36 16.33
N ASP A 174 16.79 9.06 17.63
CA ASP A 174 16.76 7.68 18.13
C ASP A 174 15.56 6.92 17.55
N ILE A 175 14.39 7.57 17.54
CA ILE A 175 13.16 7.04 16.94
C ILE A 175 13.36 6.77 15.46
N TYR A 176 13.88 7.75 14.71
CA TYR A 176 14.19 7.57 13.29
C TYR A 176 15.15 6.40 13.07
N PHE A 177 16.29 6.41 13.78
CA PHE A 177 17.34 5.41 13.59
C PHE A 177 16.81 4.00 13.88
N THR A 178 15.98 3.83 14.89
CA THR A 178 15.37 2.55 15.25
C THR A 178 14.43 2.05 14.15
N VAL A 179 13.48 2.88 13.69
CA VAL A 179 12.45 2.41 12.73
C VAL A 179 12.97 2.18 11.31
N VAL A 180 14.13 2.74 10.95
CA VAL A 180 14.73 2.51 9.63
C VAL A 180 15.81 1.42 9.63
N ASN A 181 16.27 0.96 10.80
CA ASN A 181 17.33 -0.04 10.94
C ASN A 181 16.78 -1.33 11.53
N TRP A 182 15.99 -2.03 10.76
CA TRP A 182 15.47 -3.36 11.06
C TRP A 182 15.24 -4.15 9.78
N ASP A 183 15.21 -5.47 9.89
CA ASP A 183 14.91 -6.36 8.78
C ASP A 183 14.53 -7.75 9.26
N LEU A 184 13.89 -8.53 8.37
CA LEU A 184 13.61 -9.95 8.61
C LEU A 184 14.90 -10.76 8.54
N LEU A 185 15.04 -11.77 9.40
CA LEU A 185 16.19 -12.68 9.39
C LEU A 185 16.10 -13.70 8.25
N HIS A 186 14.89 -14.07 7.86
CA HIS A 186 14.61 -15.06 6.85
C HIS A 186 13.58 -14.51 5.87
N ARG A 187 14.05 -13.83 4.83
CA ARG A 187 13.18 -13.34 3.76
C ARG A 187 12.86 -14.45 2.77
N SER A 188 11.65 -14.41 2.28
CA SER A 188 11.27 -15.13 1.07
C SER A 188 11.99 -14.56 -0.15
N ASN A 189 12.17 -15.36 -1.19
CA ASN A 189 12.65 -14.88 -2.50
C ASN A 189 11.54 -14.18 -3.29
N LEU A 190 10.30 -14.23 -2.82
CA LEU A 190 9.13 -13.60 -3.44
C LEU A 190 8.83 -12.30 -2.73
N VAL A 191 8.75 -11.22 -3.49
CA VAL A 191 8.56 -9.85 -2.97
C VAL A 191 7.09 -9.40 -2.96
N LEU A 192 6.20 -10.21 -3.54
CA LEU A 192 4.76 -9.97 -3.58
C LEU A 192 4.04 -10.91 -2.62
N ALA A 193 2.89 -10.50 -2.12
CA ALA A 193 2.05 -11.33 -1.26
C ALA A 193 1.41 -12.51 -2.00
N GLU A 194 1.33 -12.42 -3.33
CA GLU A 194 0.79 -13.46 -4.20
C GLU A 194 1.69 -13.69 -5.40
N LEU A 195 1.63 -14.90 -5.96
CA LEU A 195 2.21 -15.17 -7.27
C LEU A 195 1.42 -14.41 -8.34
N LEU A 196 2.10 -14.09 -9.46
CA LEU A 196 1.48 -13.43 -10.59
C LEU A 196 1.28 -14.42 -11.73
N LYS A 197 0.09 -14.45 -12.33
CA LYS A 197 -0.17 -15.13 -13.59
C LYS A 197 -0.12 -14.16 -14.77
N THR A 198 0.41 -14.64 -15.90
CA THR A 198 0.46 -13.87 -17.14
C THR A 198 -0.87 -14.00 -17.89
N VAL A 199 -1.39 -12.87 -18.36
CA VAL A 199 -2.57 -12.76 -19.21
C VAL A 199 -2.11 -12.36 -20.59
N ASN A 200 -2.33 -13.22 -21.59
CA ASN A 200 -2.00 -12.93 -22.98
C ASN A 200 -3.23 -12.33 -23.67
N LEU A 201 -3.04 -11.22 -24.37
CA LEU A 201 -4.10 -10.49 -25.08
C LEU A 201 -4.39 -11.10 -26.46
N SER A 202 -3.45 -11.85 -27.03
CA SER A 202 -3.60 -12.51 -28.34
C SER A 202 -2.72 -13.76 -28.40
N ALA A 203 -3.21 -14.78 -29.09
CA ALA A 203 -2.43 -15.99 -29.36
C ALA A 203 -1.27 -15.79 -30.37
N LYS A 204 -1.27 -14.66 -31.09
CA LYS A 204 -0.28 -14.36 -32.14
C LYS A 204 0.76 -13.32 -31.75
N ASN A 205 0.46 -12.49 -30.73
CA ASN A 205 1.36 -11.43 -30.27
C ASN A 205 1.68 -11.70 -28.79
N SER A 206 2.93 -11.61 -28.40
CA SER A 206 3.36 -11.69 -27.00
C SER A 206 2.98 -10.41 -26.21
N SER A 207 1.79 -9.88 -26.51
CA SER A 207 1.21 -8.75 -25.79
C SER A 207 0.44 -9.27 -24.58
N GLY A 208 0.65 -8.64 -23.44
CA GLY A 208 0.00 -9.07 -22.21
C GLY A 208 0.34 -8.22 -21.00
N PHE A 209 -0.08 -8.71 -19.87
CA PHE A 209 0.18 -8.13 -18.56
C PHE A 209 0.11 -9.22 -17.48
N LYS A 210 0.38 -8.87 -16.22
CA LYS A 210 0.27 -9.80 -15.10
C LYS A 210 -0.81 -9.34 -14.13
N VAL A 211 -1.40 -10.33 -13.43
CA VAL A 211 -2.35 -10.12 -12.34
C VAL A 211 -2.03 -11.09 -11.21
N PRO A 212 -2.40 -10.79 -9.95
CA PRO A 212 -2.29 -11.75 -8.85
C PRO A 212 -3.10 -13.02 -9.14
N GLU A 213 -2.63 -14.18 -8.68
CA GLU A 213 -3.26 -15.48 -8.98
C GLU A 213 -4.70 -15.61 -8.49
N SER A 214 -5.04 -14.95 -7.38
CA SER A 214 -6.39 -14.92 -6.81
C SER A 214 -7.44 -14.25 -7.71
N TRP A 215 -7.02 -13.41 -8.65
CA TRP A 215 -7.94 -12.70 -9.56
C TRP A 215 -8.40 -13.58 -10.71
N GLN A 216 -9.67 -13.49 -11.07
CA GLN A 216 -10.22 -14.18 -12.23
C GLN A 216 -10.11 -13.29 -13.48
N VAL A 217 -9.86 -13.92 -14.64
CA VAL A 217 -9.68 -13.20 -15.90
C VAL A 217 -10.63 -13.75 -16.92
N ASN A 218 -11.54 -12.90 -17.40
CA ASN A 218 -12.62 -13.26 -18.30
C ASN A 218 -12.55 -12.43 -19.59
N PRO A 219 -12.09 -13.00 -20.73
CA PRO A 219 -12.18 -12.31 -22.02
C PRO A 219 -13.65 -12.21 -22.43
N LEU A 220 -14.13 -10.99 -22.70
CA LEU A 220 -15.50 -10.76 -23.17
C LEU A 220 -15.57 -10.66 -24.69
N THR A 221 -14.58 -10.01 -25.31
CA THR A 221 -14.44 -9.88 -26.76
C THR A 221 -12.95 -9.78 -27.09
N GLU A 222 -12.61 -9.72 -28.41
CA GLU A 222 -11.22 -9.48 -28.85
C GLU A 222 -10.63 -8.15 -28.37
N THR A 223 -11.49 -7.17 -28.03
CA THR A 223 -11.09 -5.83 -27.61
C THR A 223 -11.47 -5.48 -26.17
N ARG A 224 -12.00 -6.46 -25.42
CA ARG A 224 -12.43 -6.24 -24.03
C ARG A 224 -12.16 -7.44 -23.14
N LEU A 225 -11.58 -7.17 -21.99
CA LEU A 225 -11.24 -8.15 -20.97
C LEU A 225 -11.66 -7.63 -19.59
N VAL A 226 -12.13 -8.53 -18.75
CA VAL A 226 -12.51 -8.25 -17.35
C VAL A 226 -11.63 -9.06 -16.42
N VAL A 227 -11.09 -8.40 -15.40
CA VAL A 227 -10.34 -9.00 -14.31
C VAL A 227 -11.13 -8.77 -13.03
N GLU A 228 -11.50 -9.85 -12.33
CA GLU A 228 -12.44 -9.81 -11.20
C GLU A 228 -11.77 -10.26 -9.92
N HIS A 229 -12.07 -9.52 -8.85
CA HIS A 229 -11.68 -9.85 -7.49
C HIS A 229 -12.89 -10.37 -6.72
N SER A 230 -12.97 -11.67 -6.57
CA SER A 230 -14.08 -12.33 -5.88
C SER A 230 -13.59 -13.18 -4.71
N PHE A 231 -14.32 -13.12 -3.60
CA PHE A 231 -14.06 -13.92 -2.42
C PHE A 231 -15.39 -14.41 -1.82
N ASP A 232 -15.48 -15.68 -1.49
CA ASP A 232 -16.71 -16.35 -1.00
C ASP A 232 -17.95 -16.08 -1.88
N GLY A 233 -17.75 -16.01 -3.21
CA GLY A 233 -18.82 -15.77 -4.17
C GLY A 233 -19.29 -14.32 -4.26
N ILE A 234 -18.67 -13.39 -3.53
CA ILE A 234 -18.95 -11.96 -3.58
C ILE A 234 -17.86 -11.29 -4.42
N ASN A 235 -18.28 -10.44 -5.36
CA ASN A 235 -17.36 -9.63 -6.14
C ASN A 235 -17.04 -8.33 -5.38
N TYR A 236 -15.76 -8.09 -5.12
CA TYR A 236 -15.24 -6.92 -4.41
C TYR A 236 -14.54 -5.91 -5.30
N GLY A 237 -14.33 -6.25 -6.56
CA GLY A 237 -13.71 -5.34 -7.50
C GLY A 237 -13.61 -5.91 -8.91
N VAL A 238 -13.71 -5.02 -9.88
CA VAL A 238 -13.62 -5.32 -11.31
C VAL A 238 -12.65 -4.35 -11.96
N ILE A 239 -11.76 -4.89 -12.79
CA ILE A 239 -10.92 -4.08 -13.67
C ILE A 239 -11.33 -4.43 -15.11
N ASN A 240 -11.87 -3.45 -15.84
CA ASN A 240 -12.18 -3.57 -17.26
C ASN A 240 -11.01 -3.01 -18.07
N LEU A 241 -10.57 -3.79 -19.05
CA LEU A 241 -9.59 -3.38 -20.04
C LEU A 241 -10.25 -3.33 -21.40
N CYS A 242 -10.22 -2.16 -22.04
CA CYS A 242 -10.78 -1.95 -23.36
C CYS A 242 -9.70 -1.41 -24.31
N PHE A 243 -9.72 -1.89 -25.54
CA PHE A 243 -8.76 -1.52 -26.57
C PHE A 243 -9.51 -0.88 -27.75
N PHE A 244 -9.02 0.30 -28.19
CA PHE A 244 -9.63 1.06 -29.28
C PHE A 244 -8.58 1.39 -30.34
N SER A 245 -8.92 1.29 -31.61
CA SER A 245 -8.07 1.76 -32.68
C SER A 245 -7.95 3.30 -32.64
N GLN A 246 -6.76 3.83 -32.81
CA GLN A 246 -6.54 5.28 -32.97
C GLN A 246 -7.12 5.84 -34.27
N GLU A 247 -7.48 5.01 -35.22
CA GLU A 247 -8.20 5.42 -36.42
C GLU A 247 -9.66 5.78 -36.13
N MET A 248 -10.23 5.25 -35.04
CA MET A 248 -11.60 5.51 -34.61
C MET A 248 -11.73 6.61 -33.55
N LEU A 249 -10.75 6.70 -32.65
CA LEU A 249 -10.72 7.65 -31.53
C LEU A 249 -9.36 8.36 -31.54
N PHE A 250 -9.39 9.68 -31.69
CA PHE A 250 -8.17 10.44 -31.92
C PHE A 250 -7.48 10.91 -30.63
N THR A 251 -8.24 11.08 -29.56
CA THR A 251 -7.74 11.64 -28.29
C THR A 251 -8.12 10.77 -27.09
N ALA A 252 -7.38 10.92 -25.99
CA ALA A 252 -7.74 10.30 -24.72
C ALA A 252 -9.13 10.75 -24.21
N GLN A 253 -9.53 12.00 -24.52
CA GLN A 253 -10.85 12.52 -24.17
C GLN A 253 -11.96 11.79 -24.95
N ASP A 254 -11.74 11.43 -26.22
CA ASP A 254 -12.72 10.65 -26.99
C ASP A 254 -12.87 9.25 -26.39
N VAL A 255 -11.75 8.60 -26.04
CA VAL A 255 -11.73 7.30 -25.36
C VAL A 255 -12.52 7.36 -24.06
N PHE A 256 -12.23 8.37 -23.23
CA PHE A 256 -12.93 8.57 -21.96
C PHE A 256 -14.43 8.76 -22.17
N SER A 257 -14.84 9.65 -23.06
CA SER A 257 -16.25 9.96 -23.35
C SER A 257 -17.03 8.73 -23.82
N VAL A 258 -16.45 7.93 -24.73
CA VAL A 258 -17.05 6.67 -25.21
C VAL A 258 -17.17 5.66 -24.08
N SER A 259 -16.15 5.55 -23.21
CA SER A 259 -16.14 4.60 -22.10
C SER A 259 -17.16 4.96 -21.03
N ILE A 260 -17.28 6.23 -20.67
CA ILE A 260 -18.30 6.73 -19.73
C ILE A 260 -19.71 6.51 -20.29
N LYS A 261 -19.93 6.79 -21.57
CA LYS A 261 -21.23 6.51 -22.21
C LYS A 261 -21.57 5.01 -22.11
N ARG A 262 -20.63 4.13 -22.44
CA ARG A 262 -20.84 2.68 -22.31
C ARG A 262 -21.12 2.23 -20.88
N PHE A 263 -20.50 2.90 -19.89
CA PHE A 263 -20.80 2.67 -18.49
C PHE A 263 -22.25 3.00 -18.18
N HIS A 264 -22.74 4.20 -18.53
CA HIS A 264 -24.14 4.61 -18.31
C HIS A 264 -25.16 3.74 -19.05
N ASP A 265 -24.84 3.32 -20.28
CA ASP A 265 -25.72 2.42 -21.05
C ASP A 265 -25.84 1.03 -20.37
N ARG A 266 -24.82 0.59 -19.67
CA ARG A 266 -24.78 -0.71 -18.96
C ARG A 266 -25.39 -0.63 -17.55
N GLU A 267 -25.19 0.47 -16.85
CA GLU A 267 -25.60 0.68 -15.47
C GLU A 267 -26.48 1.95 -15.34
N PRO A 268 -27.68 1.96 -15.95
CA PRO A 268 -28.51 3.18 -16.03
C PRO A 268 -29.06 3.63 -14.67
N ALA A 269 -29.10 2.74 -13.66
CA ALA A 269 -29.56 3.04 -12.31
C ALA A 269 -28.45 3.61 -11.40
N VAL A 270 -27.20 3.68 -11.90
CA VAL A 270 -26.06 4.14 -11.12
C VAL A 270 -25.62 5.52 -11.58
N THR A 271 -25.45 6.42 -10.64
CA THR A 271 -24.86 7.75 -10.88
C THR A 271 -23.37 7.68 -10.66
N LEU A 272 -22.59 7.94 -11.73
CA LEU A 272 -21.12 8.07 -11.65
C LEU A 272 -20.75 9.56 -11.63
N LYS A 273 -20.18 10.01 -10.50
CA LYS A 273 -19.63 11.37 -10.34
C LYS A 273 -18.11 11.27 -10.52
N THR A 274 -17.58 11.87 -11.59
CA THR A 274 -16.16 11.85 -11.91
C THR A 274 -15.49 13.20 -11.75
N GLU A 275 -14.21 13.19 -11.39
CA GLU A 275 -13.31 14.33 -11.58
C GLU A 275 -13.08 14.57 -13.08
N ALA A 276 -12.43 15.68 -13.42
CA ALA A 276 -11.96 15.91 -14.79
C ALA A 276 -10.82 14.96 -15.14
N LEU A 277 -10.78 14.54 -16.42
CA LEU A 277 -9.66 13.77 -16.94
C LEU A 277 -8.37 14.60 -16.86
N ALA A 278 -7.37 14.10 -16.17
CA ALA A 278 -6.10 14.77 -15.91
C ALA A 278 -4.92 13.94 -16.43
N THR A 279 -3.80 14.62 -16.74
CA THR A 279 -2.55 13.95 -17.09
C THR A 279 -1.65 13.82 -15.86
N ILE A 280 -1.01 12.67 -15.72
CA ILE A 280 -0.02 12.39 -14.68
C ILE A 280 1.29 11.88 -15.31
N PRO A 281 2.45 12.07 -14.68
CA PRO A 281 3.67 11.37 -15.05
C PRO A 281 3.45 9.84 -15.00
N ASN A 282 4.04 9.15 -15.97
CA ASN A 282 4.00 7.69 -15.96
C ASN A 282 5.16 7.14 -15.12
N GLU A 283 4.85 6.66 -13.93
CA GLU A 283 5.80 6.03 -13.01
C GLU A 283 5.70 4.48 -13.04
N PHE A 284 4.75 3.90 -13.80
CA PHE A 284 4.51 2.46 -13.82
C PHE A 284 5.43 1.73 -14.79
N ASN A 285 5.42 2.14 -16.05
CA ASN A 285 6.11 1.43 -17.13
C ASN A 285 6.48 2.38 -18.27
N PRO A 286 7.77 2.62 -18.53
CA PRO A 286 8.22 3.53 -19.59
C PRO A 286 7.68 3.21 -20.98
N SER A 287 7.32 1.93 -21.26
CA SER A 287 6.76 1.52 -22.55
C SER A 287 5.34 2.09 -22.82
N LEU A 288 4.64 2.55 -21.79
CA LEU A 288 3.32 3.19 -21.91
C LEU A 288 3.40 4.70 -22.22
N GLY A 289 4.60 5.21 -22.51
CA GLY A 289 4.84 6.63 -22.75
C GLY A 289 5.23 7.40 -21.49
N LYS A 290 5.43 8.72 -21.63
CA LYS A 290 5.89 9.59 -20.53
C LYS A 290 4.76 10.02 -19.59
N THR A 291 3.53 10.02 -20.07
CA THR A 291 2.35 10.47 -19.34
C THR A 291 1.19 9.52 -19.55
N LEU A 292 0.35 9.40 -18.52
CA LEU A 292 -0.93 8.72 -18.57
C LEU A 292 -2.04 9.74 -18.33
N TRP A 293 -3.24 9.47 -18.85
CA TRP A 293 -4.45 10.18 -18.44
C TRP A 293 -5.14 9.36 -17.36
N THR A 294 -5.68 10.04 -16.35
CA THR A 294 -6.39 9.42 -15.24
C THR A 294 -7.61 10.23 -14.84
N CYS A 295 -8.62 9.54 -14.35
CA CYS A 295 -9.80 10.13 -13.75
C CYS A 295 -10.23 9.28 -12.55
N ARG A 296 -10.70 9.92 -11.49
CA ARG A 296 -11.30 9.29 -10.31
C ARG A 296 -12.77 9.66 -10.23
N GLY A 297 -13.52 8.84 -9.52
CA GLY A 297 -14.93 9.08 -9.30
C GLY A 297 -15.51 8.17 -8.25
N GLU A 298 -16.78 8.44 -7.95
CA GLU A 298 -17.58 7.68 -7.00
C GLU A 298 -18.91 7.31 -7.65
N MET A 299 -19.39 6.12 -7.33
CA MET A 299 -20.64 5.57 -7.85
C MET A 299 -21.68 5.58 -6.75
N PHE A 300 -22.87 6.05 -7.09
CA PHE A 300 -23.98 6.17 -6.16
C PHE A 300 -25.22 5.42 -6.66
N SER A 301 -26.01 4.88 -5.74
CA SER A 301 -27.35 4.37 -6.02
C SER A 301 -28.32 5.51 -6.32
N ALA A 302 -29.55 5.16 -6.69
CA ALA A 302 -30.64 6.13 -6.85
C ALA A 302 -31.00 6.84 -5.54
N GLU A 303 -30.74 6.21 -4.40
CA GLU A 303 -30.94 6.74 -3.05
C GLU A 303 -29.72 7.53 -2.53
N GLU A 304 -28.77 7.87 -3.40
CA GLU A 304 -27.52 8.57 -3.08
C GLU A 304 -26.57 7.81 -2.12
N GLU A 305 -26.74 6.51 -1.97
CA GLU A 305 -25.79 5.69 -1.23
C GLU A 305 -24.55 5.41 -2.09
N MET A 306 -23.35 5.57 -1.49
CA MET A 306 -22.10 5.24 -2.16
C MET A 306 -21.96 3.73 -2.34
N LEU A 307 -21.90 3.28 -3.59
CA LEU A 307 -21.80 1.86 -3.96
C LEU A 307 -20.34 1.42 -4.14
N ALA A 308 -19.55 2.23 -4.84
CA ALA A 308 -18.20 1.88 -5.22
C ALA A 308 -17.36 3.11 -5.55
N VAL A 309 -16.04 2.91 -5.61
CA VAL A 309 -15.09 3.87 -6.19
C VAL A 309 -14.77 3.49 -7.61
N TYR A 310 -14.49 4.50 -8.41
CA TYR A 310 -14.09 4.39 -9.80
C TYR A 310 -12.72 5.05 -9.99
N GLN A 311 -11.86 4.40 -10.78
CA GLN A 311 -10.62 4.99 -11.25
C GLN A 311 -10.31 4.47 -12.65
N CYS A 312 -9.86 5.34 -13.56
CA CYS A 312 -9.38 4.87 -14.84
C CYS A 312 -7.99 5.43 -15.17
N TYR A 313 -7.31 4.69 -16.05
CA TYR A 313 -6.10 5.12 -16.75
C TYR A 313 -6.30 4.94 -18.25
N ILE A 314 -5.83 5.92 -19.02
CA ILE A 314 -5.83 5.87 -20.48
C ILE A 314 -4.40 6.10 -20.96
N PHE A 315 -3.95 5.25 -21.86
CA PHE A 315 -2.63 5.34 -22.47
C PHE A 315 -2.67 4.79 -23.88
N SER A 316 -1.67 5.10 -24.69
CA SER A 316 -1.56 4.58 -26.05
C SER A 316 -0.31 3.75 -26.22
N VAL A 317 -0.43 2.63 -26.92
CA VAL A 317 0.70 1.79 -27.31
C VAL A 317 0.57 1.48 -28.80
N GLY A 318 1.56 1.90 -29.58
CA GLY A 318 1.47 1.83 -31.04
C GLY A 318 0.29 2.61 -31.58
N LYS A 319 -0.62 1.94 -32.31
CA LYS A 319 -1.85 2.51 -32.87
C LYS A 319 -3.11 2.19 -32.07
N VAL A 320 -2.95 1.78 -30.81
CA VAL A 320 -4.06 1.35 -29.95
C VAL A 320 -4.14 2.23 -28.71
N TRP A 321 -5.34 2.72 -28.42
CA TRP A 321 -5.69 3.26 -27.11
C TRP A 321 -6.06 2.13 -26.17
N CYS A 322 -5.48 2.15 -24.97
CA CYS A 322 -5.82 1.27 -23.88
C CYS A 322 -6.56 2.07 -22.81
N TYR A 323 -7.71 1.59 -22.40
CA TYR A 323 -8.49 2.12 -21.30
C TYR A 323 -8.59 1.04 -20.25
N ALA A 324 -8.08 1.33 -19.05
CA ALA A 324 -8.14 0.47 -17.88
C ALA A 324 -8.96 1.15 -16.81
N GLU A 325 -10.13 0.62 -16.49
CA GLU A 325 -10.98 1.14 -15.39
C GLU A 325 -11.06 0.13 -14.26
N GLN A 326 -11.01 0.63 -13.05
CA GLN A 326 -11.27 -0.11 -11.83
C GLN A 326 -12.58 0.38 -11.22
N ILE A 327 -13.43 -0.56 -10.85
CA ILE A 327 -14.62 -0.36 -10.04
C ILE A 327 -14.50 -1.29 -8.84
N GLY A 328 -14.53 -0.75 -7.64
CA GLY A 328 -14.32 -1.56 -6.45
C GLY A 328 -14.82 -0.94 -5.17
N ARG A 329 -14.68 -1.69 -4.09
CA ARG A 329 -15.17 -1.33 -2.77
C ARG A 329 -14.52 -0.04 -2.27
N HIS A 330 -15.27 0.77 -1.52
CA HIS A 330 -14.75 2.00 -0.94
C HIS A 330 -13.83 1.70 0.25
N ARG A 331 -12.80 2.53 0.42
CA ARG A 331 -11.78 2.40 1.47
C ARG A 331 -12.35 2.39 2.89
N ASN A 332 -13.46 3.07 3.14
CA ASN A 332 -14.09 3.15 4.47
C ASN A 332 -14.57 1.80 5.03
N TYR A 333 -14.58 0.74 4.24
CA TYR A 333 -14.90 -0.60 4.73
C TYR A 333 -13.75 -1.26 5.50
N HIS A 334 -12.50 -0.77 5.36
CA HIS A 334 -11.29 -1.26 6.04
C HIS A 334 -11.03 -2.77 5.91
N ASP A 335 -11.51 -3.36 4.82
CA ASP A 335 -11.40 -4.81 4.54
C ASP A 335 -10.29 -5.16 3.53
N TYR A 336 -9.45 -4.19 3.16
CA TYR A 336 -8.34 -4.26 2.20
C TYR A 336 -8.72 -4.48 0.72
N HIS A 337 -9.99 -4.66 0.40
CA HIS A 337 -10.38 -4.86 -1.01
C HIS A 337 -10.09 -3.62 -1.86
N PHE A 338 -10.24 -2.42 -1.30
CA PHE A 338 -9.86 -1.19 -1.99
C PHE A 338 -8.36 -1.18 -2.34
N GLU A 339 -7.50 -1.51 -1.37
CA GLU A 339 -6.05 -1.53 -1.53
C GLU A 339 -5.59 -2.64 -2.48
N ALA A 340 -6.22 -3.83 -2.41
CA ALA A 340 -5.95 -4.93 -3.32
C ALA A 340 -6.37 -4.60 -4.76
N ASN A 341 -7.53 -3.98 -4.95
CA ASN A 341 -8.01 -3.54 -6.27
C ASN A 341 -7.06 -2.51 -6.89
N LYS A 342 -6.69 -1.48 -6.11
CA LYS A 342 -5.71 -0.46 -6.54
C LYS A 342 -4.39 -1.11 -6.95
N ARG A 343 -3.88 -2.03 -6.12
CA ARG A 343 -2.60 -2.70 -6.38
C ARG A 343 -2.64 -3.58 -7.62
N CYS A 344 -3.73 -4.31 -7.85
CA CYS A 344 -3.87 -5.11 -9.06
C CYS A 344 -3.83 -4.23 -10.33
N LEU A 345 -4.51 -3.08 -10.33
CA LEU A 345 -4.43 -2.14 -11.45
C LEU A 345 -3.01 -1.60 -11.67
N GLU A 346 -2.28 -1.27 -10.60
CA GLU A 346 -0.87 -0.87 -10.67
C GLU A 346 0.02 -1.99 -11.25
N ILE A 347 -0.22 -3.26 -10.87
CA ILE A 347 0.50 -4.42 -11.42
C ILE A 347 0.22 -4.56 -12.91
N ILE A 348 -1.04 -4.45 -13.32
CA ILE A 348 -1.42 -4.46 -14.75
C ILE A 348 -0.63 -3.40 -15.51
N LEU A 349 -0.68 -2.14 -15.06
CA LEU A 349 0.01 -1.03 -15.71
C LEU A 349 1.53 -1.22 -15.76
N SER A 350 2.13 -1.69 -14.66
CA SER A 350 3.59 -1.86 -14.56
C SER A 350 4.13 -3.03 -15.38
N THR A 351 3.30 -4.04 -15.65
CA THR A 351 3.69 -5.26 -16.39
C THR A 351 3.13 -5.32 -17.80
N PHE A 352 2.34 -4.31 -18.20
CA PHE A 352 1.74 -4.25 -19.52
C PHE A 352 2.81 -4.17 -20.62
N HIS A 353 2.73 -5.02 -21.60
CA HIS A 353 3.62 -5.03 -22.74
C HIS A 353 2.87 -5.37 -24.04
N ILE A 354 3.29 -4.74 -25.13
CA ILE A 354 2.89 -5.09 -26.48
C ILE A 354 4.17 -5.33 -27.24
N GLU A 355 4.36 -6.51 -27.83
CA GLU A 355 5.44 -6.71 -28.76
C GLU A 355 5.16 -5.90 -30.03
N ASN A 356 6.19 -5.18 -30.47
CA ASN A 356 6.12 -4.37 -31.69
C ASN A 356 5.75 -5.27 -32.87
N VAL A 357 4.65 -4.93 -33.53
CA VAL A 357 4.27 -5.46 -34.84
C VAL A 357 5.10 -4.76 -35.89
#